data_c2e3638b6678c416b0e1cd5d6e1dc20e
#
_entry.id   c2e3638b6678c416b0e1cd5d6e1dc20e
#
_cell.length_a   1.000
_cell.length_b   1.000
_cell.length_c   1.000
_cell.angle_alpha   90.00
_cell.angle_beta   90.00
_cell.angle_gamma   90.00
#
_symmetry.space_group_name_H-M   'P 1'
#
loop_
_entity.id
_entity.type
_entity.pdbx_description
1 polymer ?
#
loop_
_entity_poly.entity_id
_entity_poly.type
_entity_poly.pdbx_seq_one_letter_code
_entity_poly.pdbx_strand_id
1 'polypeptide(L)'
;MATLAFSRLPGVIVDDRELRREGSSYTIDTLEALMAEQSGSVLFLVIGGDQLAAFNQWRRWQDILKIATVCVAQRLPQRGKSAHPVDRPSALPDFLPLEFPAMPVSATEIRLRLAAQGREPGSVPADLQGLIPQDVAAYISLHMLYQSNPIIP
;
A
#
# COMPACT_ATOMS: atom_id res chain seq x y z
N MET A 1 -11.62 -6.22 1.14
CA MET A 1 -10.31 -6.92 1.20
C MET A 1 -9.39 -6.33 2.28
N ALA A 2 -9.11 -5.04 2.33
CA ALA A 2 -8.24 -4.48 3.38
C ALA A 2 -8.73 -4.82 4.79
N THR A 3 -10.01 -4.63 5.09
CA THR A 3 -10.62 -5.00 6.37
C THR A 3 -10.39 -6.48 6.70
N LEU A 4 -10.56 -7.40 5.74
CA LEU A 4 -10.30 -8.82 5.94
C LEU A 4 -8.81 -9.11 6.21
N ALA A 5 -7.91 -8.39 5.51
CA ALA A 5 -6.47 -8.58 5.68
C ALA A 5 -5.98 -8.16 7.05
N PHE A 6 -6.56 -7.10 7.63
CA PHE A 6 -6.04 -6.45 8.84
C PHE A 6 -6.90 -6.63 10.08
N SER A 7 -8.11 -7.22 9.97
CA SER A 7 -9.06 -7.37 11.08
C SER A 7 -8.51 -8.11 12.31
N ARG A 8 -7.50 -8.94 12.14
CA ARG A 8 -6.90 -9.74 13.23
C ARG A 8 -5.65 -9.08 13.83
N LEU A 9 -5.21 -7.94 13.29
CA LEU A 9 -4.03 -7.25 13.79
C LEU A 9 -4.44 -6.21 14.85
N PRO A 10 -4.00 -6.36 16.10
CA PRO A 10 -4.33 -5.40 17.15
C PRO A 10 -3.73 -4.03 16.83
N GLY A 11 -4.49 -2.97 17.11
CA GLY A 11 -4.06 -1.60 16.86
C GLY A 11 -4.12 -1.14 15.40
N VAL A 12 -4.57 -2.00 14.47
CA VAL A 12 -4.75 -1.63 13.06
C VAL A 12 -6.21 -1.27 12.79
N ILE A 13 -6.43 -0.10 12.20
CA ILE A 13 -7.75 0.39 11.77
C ILE A 13 -7.70 0.56 10.25
N VAL A 14 -8.70 0.02 9.57
CA VAL A 14 -8.92 0.29 8.14
C VAL A 14 -9.87 1.48 8.04
N ASP A 15 -9.31 2.62 7.68
CA ASP A 15 -10.04 3.87 7.54
C ASP A 15 -10.46 4.06 6.08
N ASP A 16 -11.74 4.22 5.85
CA ASP A 16 -12.34 4.40 4.53
C ASP A 16 -12.78 5.84 4.23
N ARG A 17 -12.34 6.81 5.08
CA ARG A 17 -12.71 8.24 4.94
C ARG A 17 -12.43 8.80 3.55
N GLU A 18 -11.35 8.37 2.91
CA GLU A 18 -10.99 8.81 1.56
C GLU A 18 -11.96 8.31 0.50
N LEU A 19 -12.57 7.13 0.70
CA LEU A 19 -13.58 6.57 -0.20
C LEU A 19 -14.94 7.28 -0.05
N ARG A 20 -15.20 7.88 1.10
CA ARG A 20 -16.47 8.60 1.38
C ARG A 20 -16.41 10.07 0.97
N ARG A 21 -15.22 10.59 0.67
CA ARG A 21 -15.02 11.97 0.28
C ARG A 21 -15.54 12.20 -1.13
N GLU A 22 -16.32 13.26 -1.32
CA GLU A 22 -16.70 13.69 -2.67
C GLU A 22 -15.51 14.34 -3.36
N GLY A 23 -15.26 13.97 -4.62
CA GLY A 23 -14.16 14.48 -5.43
C GLY A 23 -12.80 13.86 -5.13
N SER A 24 -11.73 14.60 -5.39
CA SER A 24 -10.36 14.11 -5.20
C SER A 24 -9.99 14.05 -3.72
N SER A 25 -9.42 12.95 -3.27
CA SER A 25 -8.89 12.81 -1.93
C SER A 25 -7.39 13.09 -1.91
N TYR A 26 -6.94 13.95 -1.01
CA TYR A 26 -5.53 14.30 -0.87
C TYR A 26 -5.04 13.92 0.52
N THR A 27 -3.80 13.45 0.61
CA THR A 27 -3.16 13.03 1.87
C THR A 27 -3.21 14.12 2.94
N ILE A 28 -3.00 15.39 2.56
CA ILE A 28 -3.05 16.51 3.53
C ILE A 28 -4.41 16.62 4.20
N ASP A 29 -5.51 16.46 3.46
CA ASP A 29 -6.85 16.57 4.03
C ASP A 29 -7.13 15.43 5.02
N THR A 30 -6.56 14.25 4.77
CA THR A 30 -6.64 13.09 5.67
C THR A 30 -5.83 13.31 6.94
N LEU A 31 -4.62 13.85 6.83
CA LEU A 31 -3.77 14.16 7.99
C LEU A 31 -4.39 15.26 8.86
N GLU A 32 -4.93 16.32 8.27
CA GLU A 32 -5.62 17.39 9.00
C GLU A 32 -6.84 16.85 9.75
N ALA A 33 -7.64 15.97 9.13
CA ALA A 33 -8.77 15.33 9.79
C ALA A 33 -8.33 14.46 10.98
N LEU A 34 -7.27 13.65 10.81
CA LEU A 34 -6.72 12.81 11.88
C LEU A 34 -6.19 13.66 13.05
N MET A 35 -5.50 14.76 12.78
CA MET A 35 -5.03 15.69 13.82
C MET A 35 -6.18 16.34 14.60
N ALA A 36 -7.27 16.67 13.90
CA ALA A 36 -8.45 17.25 14.56
C ALA A 36 -9.16 16.22 15.46
N GLU A 37 -9.22 14.96 15.05
CA GLU A 37 -9.85 13.86 15.79
C GLU A 37 -9.00 13.40 16.98
N GLN A 38 -7.68 13.45 16.85
CA GLN A 38 -6.73 12.91 17.83
C GLN A 38 -5.70 13.99 18.21
N SER A 39 -6.17 15.07 18.83
CA SER A 39 -5.31 16.18 19.25
C SER A 39 -4.21 15.69 20.19
N GLY A 40 -2.96 16.10 19.91
CA GLY A 40 -1.78 15.69 20.67
C GLY A 40 -1.10 14.41 20.17
N SER A 41 -1.63 13.73 19.16
CA SER A 41 -0.98 12.59 18.54
C SER A 41 0.17 13.00 17.63
N VAL A 42 1.22 12.18 17.57
CA VAL A 42 2.30 12.33 16.60
C VAL A 42 1.99 11.43 15.41
N LEU A 43 1.92 12.03 14.21
CA LEU A 43 1.59 11.29 12.99
C LEU A 43 2.85 10.87 12.24
N PHE A 44 2.84 9.63 11.75
CA PHE A 44 3.84 9.07 10.86
C PHE A 44 3.18 8.68 9.55
N LEU A 45 3.62 9.29 8.44
CA LEU A 45 3.15 8.97 7.09
C LEU A 45 4.11 8.01 6.43
N VAL A 46 3.70 6.76 6.22
CA VAL A 46 4.52 5.74 5.56
C VAL A 46 4.23 5.74 4.06
N ILE A 47 5.28 5.94 3.25
CA ILE A 47 5.20 5.93 1.78
C ILE A 47 6.26 5.01 1.19
N GLY A 48 6.07 4.58 -0.06
CA GLY A 48 7.09 3.86 -0.82
C GLY A 48 8.15 4.80 -1.40
N GLY A 49 9.31 4.25 -1.78
CA GLY A 49 10.39 5.02 -2.40
C GLY A 49 9.98 5.67 -3.73
N ASP A 50 9.12 5.02 -4.50
CA ASP A 50 8.54 5.56 -5.74
C ASP A 50 7.66 6.80 -5.47
N GLN A 51 6.94 6.82 -4.37
CA GLN A 51 6.13 7.96 -3.95
C GLN A 51 6.99 9.13 -3.47
N LEU A 52 8.13 8.84 -2.86
CA LEU A 52 9.07 9.88 -2.45
C LEU A 52 9.58 10.70 -3.64
N ALA A 53 9.87 10.05 -4.76
CA ALA A 53 10.35 10.74 -5.97
C ALA A 53 9.35 11.78 -6.51
N ALA A 54 8.05 11.56 -6.28
CA ALA A 54 6.97 12.46 -6.70
C ALA A 54 6.39 13.29 -5.54
N PHE A 55 6.95 13.22 -4.35
CA PHE A 55 6.37 13.81 -3.14
C PHE A 55 6.20 15.33 -3.23
N ASN A 56 7.14 16.02 -3.89
CA ASN A 56 7.07 17.46 -4.11
C ASN A 56 5.95 17.90 -5.07
N GLN A 57 5.30 16.96 -5.74
CA GLN A 57 4.13 17.20 -6.61
C GLN A 57 2.81 17.01 -5.84
N TRP A 58 2.88 16.53 -4.60
CA TRP A 58 1.67 16.31 -3.81
C TRP A 58 1.08 17.66 -3.37
N ARG A 59 -0.25 17.70 -3.30
CA ARG A 59 -0.95 18.90 -2.85
C ARG A 59 -0.50 19.29 -1.45
N ARG A 60 -0.02 20.54 -1.31
CA ARG A 60 0.42 21.11 -0.02
C ARG A 60 1.47 20.23 0.70
N TRP A 61 2.42 19.66 -0.05
CA TRP A 61 3.41 18.73 0.51
C TRP A 61 4.24 19.33 1.66
N GLN A 62 4.49 20.66 1.63
CA GLN A 62 5.18 21.33 2.73
C GLN A 62 4.34 21.32 4.02
N ASP A 63 3.02 21.38 3.93
CA ASP A 63 2.15 21.29 5.10
C ASP A 63 2.08 19.86 5.64
N ILE A 64 2.18 18.84 4.80
CA ILE A 64 2.32 17.46 5.24
C ILE A 64 3.53 17.32 6.17
N LEU A 65 4.68 17.91 5.80
CA LEU A 65 5.92 17.84 6.61
C LEU A 65 5.81 18.58 7.96
N LYS A 66 4.89 19.51 8.11
CA LYS A 66 4.63 20.19 9.40
C LYS A 66 3.76 19.34 10.32
N ILE A 67 2.92 18.47 9.76
CA ILE A 67 1.91 17.68 10.47
C ILE A 67 2.41 16.27 10.78
N ALA A 68 3.17 15.66 9.87
CA ALA A 68 3.58 14.28 9.99
C ALA A 68 5.07 14.07 9.69
N THR A 69 5.67 13.11 10.38
CA THR A 69 6.99 12.59 10.02
C THR A 69 6.84 11.64 8.84
N VAL A 70 7.50 11.93 7.73
CA VAL A 70 7.47 11.06 6.55
C VAL A 70 8.42 9.90 6.74
N CYS A 71 7.89 8.68 6.69
CA CYS A 71 8.64 7.44 6.75
C CYS A 71 8.67 6.79 5.37
N VAL A 72 9.85 6.42 4.88
CA VAL A 72 9.98 5.85 3.54
C VAL A 72 10.33 4.37 3.62
N ALA A 73 9.41 3.54 3.15
CA ALA A 73 9.61 2.11 3.03
C ALA A 73 10.61 1.83 1.89
N GLN A 74 11.83 1.42 2.25
CA GLN A 74 12.87 1.04 1.32
C GLN A 74 12.94 -0.48 1.22
N ARG A 75 12.99 -0.99 0.00
CA ARG A 75 13.30 -2.41 -0.21
C ARG A 75 14.79 -2.60 -0.02
N LEU A 76 15.17 -3.45 0.92
CA LEU A 76 16.56 -3.88 1.04
C LEU A 76 17.00 -4.51 -0.30
N PRO A 77 18.20 -4.18 -0.80
CA PRO A 77 18.69 -4.77 -2.03
C PRO A 77 18.78 -6.29 -1.86
N GLN A 78 18.36 -7.04 -2.87
CA GLN A 78 18.61 -8.48 -2.92
C GLN A 78 20.15 -8.69 -2.93
N ARG A 79 20.61 -9.73 -2.24
CA ARG A 79 22.03 -10.11 -2.16
C ARG A 79 22.66 -10.05 -3.56
N GLY A 80 23.62 -9.12 -3.76
CA GLY A 80 24.34 -8.94 -5.03
C GLY A 80 23.81 -7.83 -5.96
N LYS A 81 22.76 -7.10 -5.59
CA LYS A 81 22.35 -5.87 -6.29
C LYS A 81 22.60 -4.67 -5.40
N SER A 82 23.29 -3.67 -5.91
CA SER A 82 23.44 -2.39 -5.22
C SER A 82 22.07 -1.81 -4.91
N ALA A 83 21.90 -1.30 -3.68
CA ALA A 83 20.77 -0.44 -3.40
C ALA A 83 20.83 0.74 -4.38
N HIS A 84 19.81 0.88 -5.23
CA HIS A 84 19.68 2.14 -5.94
C HIS A 84 19.37 3.20 -4.87
N PRO A 85 20.17 4.27 -4.75
CA PRO A 85 19.78 5.40 -3.93
C PRO A 85 18.38 5.80 -4.37
N VAL A 86 17.45 5.93 -3.44
CA VAL A 86 16.16 6.54 -3.77
C VAL A 86 16.50 7.93 -4.28
N ASP A 87 16.15 8.22 -5.55
CA ASP A 87 16.33 9.54 -6.13
C ASP A 87 15.56 10.54 -5.26
N ARG A 88 16.31 11.17 -4.36
CA ARG A 88 15.78 12.15 -3.42
C ARG A 88 15.78 13.50 -4.12
N PRO A 89 14.61 14.13 -4.34
CA PRO A 89 14.61 15.54 -4.71
C PRO A 89 15.40 16.34 -3.68
N SER A 90 16.38 17.11 -4.12
CA SER A 90 17.29 17.87 -3.26
C SER A 90 16.59 18.87 -2.31
N ALA A 91 15.34 19.18 -2.55
CA ALA A 91 14.51 20.08 -1.78
C ALA A 91 13.74 19.40 -0.62
N LEU A 92 13.80 18.07 -0.49
CA LEU A 92 13.07 17.38 0.59
C LEU A 92 13.89 17.35 1.87
N PRO A 93 13.27 17.61 3.04
CA PRO A 93 13.91 17.45 4.34
C PRO A 93 14.21 15.97 4.61
N ASP A 94 14.88 15.71 5.73
CA ASP A 94 15.15 14.34 6.15
C ASP A 94 13.86 13.58 6.38
N PHE A 95 13.83 12.33 5.89
CA PHE A 95 12.77 11.38 6.13
C PHE A 95 13.30 10.19 6.93
N LEU A 96 12.41 9.51 7.61
CA LEU A 96 12.77 8.33 8.38
C LEU A 96 12.79 7.10 7.47
N PRO A 97 13.96 6.49 7.18
CA PRO A 97 14.00 5.28 6.39
C PRO A 97 13.43 4.10 7.20
N LEU A 98 12.56 3.32 6.57
CA LEU A 98 12.08 2.04 7.11
C LEU A 98 12.60 0.92 6.22
N GLU A 99 13.40 0.03 6.79
CA GLU A 99 13.95 -1.11 6.08
C GLU A 99 13.01 -2.31 6.19
N PHE A 100 12.59 -2.83 5.04
CA PHE A 100 11.77 -4.03 4.96
C PHE A 100 12.48 -5.11 4.16
N PRO A 101 12.32 -6.38 4.53
CA PRO A 101 12.76 -7.49 3.69
C PRO A 101 12.16 -7.36 2.30
N ALA A 102 12.97 -7.57 1.26
CA ALA A 102 12.47 -7.55 -0.11
C ALA A 102 11.45 -8.68 -0.29
N MET A 103 10.21 -8.32 -0.58
CA MET A 103 9.18 -9.29 -1.00
C MET A 103 9.45 -9.66 -2.46
N PRO A 104 9.66 -10.94 -2.79
CA PRO A 104 10.03 -11.37 -4.14
C PRO A 104 8.88 -11.31 -5.15
N VAL A 105 7.74 -10.79 -4.76
CA VAL A 105 6.51 -10.76 -5.56
C VAL A 105 5.86 -9.38 -5.53
N SER A 106 5.27 -8.97 -6.66
CA SER A 106 4.49 -7.74 -6.77
C SER A 106 2.98 -8.03 -6.78
N ALA A 107 2.17 -7.02 -6.45
CA ALA A 107 0.71 -7.13 -6.56
C ALA A 107 0.25 -7.42 -8.01
N THR A 108 0.98 -6.92 -9.00
CA THR A 108 0.71 -7.21 -10.42
C THR A 108 0.94 -8.69 -10.72
N GLU A 109 2.04 -9.25 -10.23
CA GLU A 109 2.36 -10.67 -10.42
C GLU A 109 1.33 -11.57 -9.71
N ILE A 110 0.92 -11.23 -8.50
CA ILE A 110 -0.15 -11.95 -7.79
C ILE A 110 -1.44 -11.96 -8.62
N ARG A 111 -1.86 -10.80 -9.14
CA ARG A 111 -3.06 -10.71 -9.98
C ARG A 111 -2.96 -11.51 -11.27
N LEU A 112 -1.81 -11.50 -11.92
CA LEU A 112 -1.57 -12.30 -13.13
C LEU A 112 -1.64 -13.82 -12.84
N ARG A 113 -1.06 -14.27 -11.73
CA ARG A 113 -1.11 -15.66 -11.32
C ARG A 113 -2.54 -16.09 -10.97
N LEU A 114 -3.30 -15.25 -10.27
CA LEU A 114 -4.72 -15.49 -9.99
C LEU A 114 -5.55 -15.56 -11.29
N ALA A 115 -5.25 -14.70 -12.26
CA ALA A 115 -5.93 -14.70 -13.57
C ALA A 115 -5.62 -15.96 -14.41
N ALA A 116 -4.42 -16.50 -14.29
CA ALA A 116 -3.98 -17.68 -15.07
C ALA A 116 -4.59 -19.01 -14.57
N GLN A 117 -5.12 -19.04 -13.34
CA GLN A 117 -5.57 -20.29 -12.70
C GLN A 117 -6.94 -20.79 -13.11
N GLY A 118 -7.63 -20.29 -14.07
CA GLY A 118 -8.93 -20.86 -14.47
C GLY A 118 -9.97 -20.92 -13.32
N ARG A 119 -11.17 -21.28 -13.68
CA ARG A 119 -12.40 -21.15 -12.88
C ARG A 119 -12.60 -22.21 -11.77
N GLU A 120 -11.61 -22.65 -11.06
CA GLU A 120 -11.90 -23.50 -9.88
C GLU A 120 -12.24 -22.59 -8.68
N PRO A 121 -13.51 -22.58 -8.23
CA PRO A 121 -13.90 -21.80 -7.06
C PRO A 121 -13.17 -22.36 -5.83
N GLY A 122 -12.46 -21.49 -5.11
CA GLY A 122 -11.93 -21.83 -3.79
C GLY A 122 -10.46 -22.20 -3.72
N SER A 123 -9.72 -22.32 -4.82
CA SER A 123 -8.29 -22.60 -4.76
C SER A 123 -7.45 -21.35 -4.99
N VAL A 124 -6.60 -21.04 -4.01
CA VAL A 124 -5.48 -20.10 -4.19
C VAL A 124 -4.28 -20.93 -4.61
N PRO A 125 -3.50 -20.50 -5.62
CA PRO A 125 -2.26 -21.17 -6.00
C PRO A 125 -1.41 -21.52 -4.78
N ALA A 126 -0.86 -22.73 -4.76
CA ALA A 126 0.00 -23.15 -3.65
C ALA A 126 1.20 -22.22 -3.46
N ASP A 127 1.72 -21.64 -4.53
CA ASP A 127 2.80 -20.65 -4.56
C ASP A 127 2.40 -19.25 -4.07
N LEU A 128 1.10 -18.97 -3.96
CA LEU A 128 0.55 -17.74 -3.37
C LEU A 128 0.08 -17.92 -1.93
N GLN A 129 0.12 -19.15 -1.40
CA GLN A 129 -0.19 -19.41 0.00
C GLN A 129 0.85 -18.71 0.89
N GLY A 130 0.35 -17.98 1.90
CA GLY A 130 1.19 -17.16 2.78
C GLY A 130 1.50 -15.75 2.25
N LEU A 131 1.31 -15.48 0.96
CA LEU A 131 1.42 -14.12 0.40
C LEU A 131 0.08 -13.36 0.45
N ILE A 132 -1.02 -14.10 0.49
CA ILE A 132 -2.38 -13.57 0.58
C ILE A 132 -3.00 -14.14 1.86
N PRO A 133 -3.54 -13.30 2.78
CA PRO A 133 -4.30 -13.78 3.92
C PRO A 133 -5.46 -14.68 3.49
N GLN A 134 -5.73 -15.74 4.23
CA GLN A 134 -6.72 -16.75 3.87
C GLN A 134 -8.12 -16.15 3.64
N ASP A 135 -8.53 -15.21 4.48
CA ASP A 135 -9.84 -14.55 4.36
C ASP A 135 -9.92 -13.69 3.08
N VAL A 136 -8.81 -13.06 2.67
CA VAL A 136 -8.71 -12.31 1.40
C VAL A 136 -8.75 -13.28 0.21
N ALA A 137 -8.07 -14.39 0.31
CA ALA A 137 -8.06 -15.42 -0.72
C ALA A 137 -9.48 -16.00 -0.95
N ALA A 138 -10.18 -16.32 0.13
CA ALA A 138 -11.57 -16.77 0.08
C ALA A 138 -12.50 -15.71 -0.54
N TYR A 139 -12.31 -14.43 -0.21
CA TYR A 139 -13.07 -13.34 -0.79
C TYR A 139 -12.82 -13.19 -2.31
N ILE A 140 -11.56 -13.25 -2.74
CA ILE A 140 -11.18 -13.18 -4.16
C ILE A 140 -11.86 -14.31 -4.94
N SER A 141 -11.83 -15.52 -4.39
CA SER A 141 -12.42 -16.70 -5.00
C SER A 141 -13.95 -16.60 -5.07
N LEU A 142 -14.60 -16.23 -3.97
CA LEU A 142 -16.06 -16.10 -3.88
C LEU A 142 -16.61 -15.06 -4.88
N HIS A 143 -15.90 -13.94 -5.02
CA HIS A 143 -16.30 -12.85 -5.90
C HIS A 143 -15.69 -12.93 -7.30
N MET A 144 -14.97 -14.01 -7.63
CA MET A 144 -14.33 -14.24 -8.92
C MET A 144 -13.48 -13.05 -9.39
N LEU A 145 -12.75 -12.42 -8.45
CA LEU A 145 -11.93 -11.26 -8.75
C LEU A 145 -10.67 -11.66 -9.51
N TYR A 146 -10.19 -10.78 -10.37
CA TYR A 146 -8.98 -10.93 -11.19
C TYR A 146 -9.01 -12.08 -12.20
N GLN A 147 -10.17 -12.68 -12.44
CA GLN A 147 -10.31 -13.65 -13.52
C GLN A 147 -10.34 -12.93 -14.86
N SER A 148 -9.58 -13.46 -15.83
CA SER A 148 -9.68 -12.98 -17.21
C SER A 148 -11.10 -13.27 -17.71
N ASN A 149 -11.87 -12.23 -18.02
CA ASN A 149 -13.11 -12.39 -18.73
C ASN A 149 -12.75 -12.99 -20.10
N PRO A 150 -13.26 -14.17 -20.49
CA PRO A 150 -13.12 -14.59 -21.88
C PRO A 150 -13.82 -13.52 -22.71
N ILE A 151 -13.07 -12.87 -23.58
CA ILE A 151 -13.67 -12.08 -24.66
C ILE A 151 -14.53 -13.10 -25.41
N ILE A 152 -15.84 -13.04 -25.21
CA ILE A 152 -16.80 -13.79 -26.03
C ILE A 152 -16.71 -13.14 -27.41
N PRO A 153 -16.36 -13.91 -28.45
CA PRO A 153 -16.21 -13.40 -29.81
C PRO A 153 -17.56 -12.86 -30.35
#